data_3acb3eb8e47de00a233feb64d479e5fd
#
_entry.id   3acb3eb8e47de00a233feb64d479e5fd
#
_cell.length_a   1.000
_cell.length_b   1.000
_cell.length_c   1.000
_cell.angle_alpha   90.00
_cell.angle_beta   90.00
_cell.angle_gamma   90.00
#
_symmetry.space_group_name_H-M   'P 1'
#
loop_
_entity.id
_entity.type
_entity.pdbx_description
1 polymer ?
#
loop_
_entity_poly.entity_id
_entity_poly.type
_entity_poly.pdbx_seq_one_letter_code
_entity_poly.pdbx_strand_id
1 'polypeptide(L)'
;MSGKDVIFILGMGRSGTSALARILSLCGCVLPATLKDANEANPRGFWEPVDALKLNDEFLFRHGATYFDPTLRLQGELTFAPDETEGYIAQICAFLRHCPQGAPLVIKDPRITALFYFWLEAARRAGLGVKVIVAIRSPSEVAASMGAWIEAPADDITFST
;
A
#
# COMPACT_ATOMS: atom_id res chain seq x y z
N MET A 1 -15.85 -11.22 -12.58
CA MET A 1 -14.46 -11.26 -12.01
C MET A 1 -14.40 -12.48 -11.13
N SER A 2 -13.38 -13.34 -11.29
CA SER A 2 -13.25 -14.53 -10.43
C SER A 2 -12.88 -14.11 -9.03
N GLY A 3 -13.35 -14.83 -7.99
CA GLY A 3 -12.99 -14.56 -6.59
C GLY A 3 -11.51 -14.81 -6.22
N LYS A 4 -10.67 -14.97 -7.23
CA LYS A 4 -9.22 -15.15 -7.11
C LYS A 4 -8.42 -13.97 -7.67
N ASP A 5 -9.03 -12.82 -7.86
CA ASP A 5 -8.33 -11.62 -8.34
C ASP A 5 -7.92 -10.73 -7.18
N VAL A 6 -6.73 -10.12 -7.26
CA VAL A 6 -6.32 -9.00 -6.42
C VAL A 6 -6.24 -7.73 -7.24
N ILE A 7 -6.75 -6.64 -6.70
CA ILE A 7 -6.73 -5.30 -7.28
C ILE A 7 -5.79 -4.45 -6.44
N PHE A 8 -4.62 -4.11 -6.97
CA PHE A 8 -3.71 -3.16 -6.35
C PHE A 8 -4.08 -1.74 -6.76
N ILE A 9 -4.25 -0.87 -5.75
CA ILE A 9 -4.40 0.57 -5.98
C ILE A 9 -3.06 1.22 -5.71
N LEU A 10 -2.42 1.66 -6.78
CA LEU A 10 -1.12 2.33 -6.78
C LEU A 10 -1.29 3.84 -6.90
N GLY A 11 -0.25 4.55 -6.54
CA GLY A 11 -0.18 6.01 -6.64
C GLY A 11 0.28 6.65 -5.34
N MET A 12 0.67 7.91 -5.44
CA MET A 12 1.11 8.70 -4.29
C MET A 12 -0.03 8.88 -3.29
N GLY A 13 0.30 8.96 -2.02
CA GLY A 13 -0.65 9.41 -1.00
C GLY A 13 -1.29 10.75 -1.41
N ARG A 14 -2.51 11.03 -0.97
CA ARG A 14 -3.30 12.23 -1.34
C ARG A 14 -3.75 12.29 -2.82
N SER A 15 -3.60 11.21 -3.58
CA SER A 15 -4.07 11.11 -4.98
C SER A 15 -5.45 10.46 -5.11
N GLY A 16 -6.22 10.33 -4.02
CA GLY A 16 -7.56 9.73 -4.07
C GLY A 16 -7.58 8.21 -3.94
N THR A 17 -6.45 7.56 -3.63
CA THR A 17 -6.33 6.11 -3.48
C THR A 17 -7.28 5.54 -2.42
N SER A 18 -7.50 6.24 -1.31
CA SER A 18 -8.46 5.84 -0.26
C SER A 18 -9.91 5.85 -0.74
N ALA A 19 -10.27 6.85 -1.55
CA ALA A 19 -11.61 6.92 -2.15
C ALA A 19 -11.86 5.76 -3.11
N LEU A 20 -10.88 5.42 -3.93
CA LEU A 20 -10.95 4.26 -4.84
C LEU A 20 -11.12 2.94 -4.06
N ALA A 21 -10.35 2.73 -2.99
CA ALA A 21 -10.50 1.54 -2.14
C ALA A 21 -11.92 1.44 -1.56
N ARG A 22 -12.45 2.56 -1.07
CA ARG A 22 -13.83 2.62 -0.55
C ARG A 22 -14.87 2.33 -1.63
N ILE A 23 -14.74 2.91 -2.81
CA ILE A 23 -15.67 2.68 -3.93
C ILE A 23 -15.68 1.20 -4.32
N LEU A 24 -14.52 0.58 -4.49
CA LEU A 24 -14.42 -0.84 -4.83
C LEU A 24 -15.04 -1.73 -3.76
N SER A 25 -14.82 -1.40 -2.48
CA SER A 25 -15.48 -2.10 -1.37
C SER A 25 -17.02 -2.01 -1.44
N LEU A 26 -17.56 -0.82 -1.74
CA LEU A 26 -19.00 -0.64 -1.95
C LEU A 26 -19.53 -1.38 -3.18
N CYS A 27 -18.68 -1.63 -4.18
CA CYS A 27 -18.99 -2.44 -5.35
C CYS A 27 -18.86 -3.95 -5.11
N GLY A 28 -18.66 -4.39 -3.86
CA GLY A 28 -18.62 -5.81 -3.49
C GLY A 28 -17.24 -6.44 -3.51
N CYS A 29 -16.16 -5.67 -3.67
CA CYS A 29 -14.81 -6.16 -3.44
C CYS A 29 -14.54 -6.31 -1.95
N VAL A 30 -13.68 -7.26 -1.57
CA VAL A 30 -13.28 -7.48 -0.18
C VAL A 30 -12.00 -6.72 0.15
N LEU A 31 -11.86 -6.35 1.41
CA LEU A 31 -10.68 -5.72 1.99
C LEU A 31 -10.07 -6.66 3.04
N PRO A 32 -8.78 -6.56 3.34
CA PRO A 32 -8.18 -7.24 4.49
C PRO A 32 -8.90 -6.91 5.80
N ALA A 33 -8.83 -7.84 6.75
CA ALA A 33 -9.63 -7.76 7.98
C ALA A 33 -9.24 -6.58 8.87
N THR A 34 -7.95 -6.25 8.93
CA THR A 34 -7.43 -5.17 9.78
C THR A 34 -6.93 -4.02 8.93
N LEU A 35 -7.60 -2.89 9.03
CA LEU A 35 -7.25 -1.66 8.31
C LEU A 35 -6.76 -0.59 9.30
N LYS A 36 -5.88 0.29 8.82
CA LYS A 36 -5.44 1.47 9.57
C LYS A 36 -6.63 2.36 9.91
N ASP A 37 -6.73 2.74 11.17
CA ASP A 37 -7.80 3.58 11.70
C ASP A 37 -7.84 4.96 11.03
N ALA A 38 -9.03 5.54 10.99
CA ALA A 38 -9.22 6.93 10.63
C ALA A 38 -8.62 7.84 11.72
N ASN A 39 -8.16 9.03 11.32
CA ASN A 39 -7.73 10.07 12.22
C ASN A 39 -8.25 11.45 11.76
N GLU A 40 -7.91 12.52 12.46
CA GLU A 40 -8.33 13.87 12.09
C GLU A 40 -7.84 14.30 10.70
N ALA A 41 -6.63 13.91 10.31
CA ALA A 41 -6.08 14.20 8.97
C ALA A 41 -6.76 13.39 7.85
N ASN A 42 -7.38 12.26 8.18
CA ASN A 42 -8.17 11.46 7.24
C ASN A 42 -9.39 10.82 7.94
N PRO A 43 -10.43 11.60 8.24
CA PRO A 43 -11.59 11.14 9.00
C PRO A 43 -12.43 10.10 8.25
N ARG A 44 -12.21 9.93 6.95
CA ARG A 44 -12.86 8.88 6.13
C ARG A 44 -12.10 7.56 6.08
N GLY A 45 -10.97 7.46 6.79
CA GLY A 45 -10.14 6.28 6.86
C GLY A 45 -9.09 6.18 5.74
N PHE A 46 -8.02 5.47 6.06
CA PHE A 46 -6.90 5.25 5.14
C PHE A 46 -7.15 4.10 4.17
N TRP A 47 -7.90 3.08 4.60
CA TRP A 47 -8.17 1.87 3.83
C TRP A 47 -6.89 1.08 3.50
N GLU A 48 -5.90 1.17 4.37
CA GLU A 48 -4.59 0.52 4.28
C GLU A 48 -4.54 -0.68 5.22
N PRO A 49 -4.15 -1.87 4.75
CA PRO A 49 -4.00 -3.04 5.62
C PRO A 49 -2.83 -2.84 6.59
N VAL A 50 -3.07 -2.99 7.89
CA VAL A 50 -2.05 -2.79 8.92
C VAL A 50 -0.85 -3.72 8.74
N ASP A 51 -1.09 -4.99 8.41
CA ASP A 51 0.00 -5.95 8.22
C ASP A 51 0.83 -5.64 6.96
N ALA A 52 0.18 -5.18 5.88
CA ALA A 52 0.90 -4.72 4.68
C ALA A 52 1.74 -3.48 4.97
N LEU A 53 1.21 -2.54 5.74
CA LEU A 53 1.94 -1.36 6.20
C LEU A 53 3.24 -1.74 6.91
N LYS A 54 3.14 -2.62 7.93
CA LYS A 54 4.29 -3.08 8.72
C LYS A 54 5.34 -3.75 7.82
N LEU A 55 4.92 -4.68 6.97
CA LEU A 55 5.82 -5.37 6.04
C LEU A 55 6.57 -4.40 5.13
N ASN A 56 5.84 -3.42 4.56
CA ASN A 56 6.42 -2.46 3.65
C ASN A 56 7.36 -1.47 4.38
N ASP A 57 6.97 -0.97 5.55
CA ASP A 57 7.79 -0.05 6.34
C ASP A 57 9.07 -0.72 6.83
N GLU A 58 9.00 -1.96 7.32
CA GLU A 58 10.18 -2.73 7.72
C GLU A 58 11.16 -2.94 6.57
N PHE A 59 10.65 -3.29 5.39
CA PHE A 59 11.49 -3.48 4.21
C PHE A 59 12.14 -2.15 3.78
N LEU A 60 11.36 -1.08 3.66
CA LEU A 60 11.85 0.25 3.31
C LEU A 60 12.92 0.72 4.30
N PHE A 61 12.65 0.60 5.60
CA PHE A 61 13.54 1.07 6.66
C PHE A 61 14.89 0.34 6.65
N ARG A 62 14.90 -0.98 6.44
CA ARG A 62 16.15 -1.75 6.30
C ARG A 62 17.05 -1.24 5.16
N HIS A 63 16.44 -0.68 4.12
CA HIS A 63 17.16 -0.12 2.97
C HIS A 63 17.38 1.39 3.07
N GLY A 64 17.20 1.98 4.26
CA GLY A 64 17.41 3.41 4.48
C GLY A 64 16.42 4.30 3.73
N ALA A 65 15.25 3.76 3.36
CA ALA A 65 14.20 4.48 2.67
C ALA A 65 12.96 4.59 3.55
N THR A 66 12.10 5.54 3.22
CA THR A 66 10.81 5.74 3.88
C THR A 66 9.71 5.95 2.84
N TYR A 67 8.47 5.93 3.30
CA TYR A 67 7.31 6.27 2.47
C TYR A 67 7.44 7.64 1.75
N PHE A 68 8.17 8.57 2.35
CA PHE A 68 8.34 9.93 1.83
C PHE A 68 9.67 10.15 1.10
N ASP A 69 10.43 9.10 0.82
CA ASP A 69 11.70 9.23 0.12
C ASP A 69 11.47 9.69 -1.33
N PRO A 70 11.87 10.93 -1.69
CA PRO A 70 11.66 11.45 -3.03
C PRO A 70 12.75 11.01 -4.01
N THR A 71 13.79 10.30 -3.53
CA THR A 71 15.01 10.06 -4.30
C THR A 71 14.89 8.91 -5.30
N LEU A 72 13.85 8.09 -5.19
CA LEU A 72 13.68 6.89 -6.02
C LEU A 72 14.87 5.90 -5.96
N ARG A 73 15.69 5.98 -4.92
CA ARG A 73 16.89 5.14 -4.75
C ARG A 73 16.57 3.66 -4.80
N LEU A 74 15.44 3.27 -4.19
CA LEU A 74 14.95 1.88 -4.21
C LEU A 74 14.80 1.31 -5.62
N GLN A 75 14.44 2.14 -6.59
CA GLN A 75 14.18 1.70 -7.96
C GLN A 75 15.44 1.78 -8.85
N GLY A 76 16.38 2.66 -8.52
CA GLY A 76 17.52 2.98 -9.38
C GLY A 76 18.87 2.45 -8.91
N GLU A 77 19.10 2.42 -7.60
CA GLU A 77 20.44 2.20 -7.05
C GLU A 77 20.57 0.93 -6.21
N LEU A 78 19.46 0.37 -5.70
CA LEU A 78 19.54 -0.74 -4.77
C LEU A 78 19.41 -2.09 -5.49
N THR A 79 20.41 -2.92 -5.25
CA THR A 79 20.36 -4.37 -5.50
C THR A 79 20.06 -5.05 -4.17
N PHE A 80 18.97 -5.80 -4.13
CA PHE A 80 18.59 -6.54 -2.94
C PHE A 80 19.25 -7.90 -2.91
N ALA A 81 19.66 -8.36 -1.73
CA ALA A 81 20.14 -9.72 -1.56
C ALA A 81 19.05 -10.74 -1.96
N PRO A 82 19.39 -11.81 -2.69
CA PRO A 82 18.39 -12.79 -3.12
C PRO A 82 17.57 -13.38 -1.98
N ASP A 83 18.21 -13.74 -0.86
CA ASP A 83 17.55 -14.33 0.31
C ASP A 83 16.58 -13.33 0.98
N GLU A 84 16.96 -12.07 1.03
CA GLU A 84 16.11 -11.01 1.59
C GLU A 84 14.88 -10.77 0.70
N THR A 85 15.10 -10.70 -0.61
CA THR A 85 14.01 -10.59 -1.60
C THR A 85 13.04 -11.74 -1.48
N GLU A 86 13.55 -12.96 -1.41
CA GLU A 86 12.73 -14.17 -1.29
C GLU A 86 11.95 -14.18 0.03
N GLY A 87 12.61 -13.82 1.14
CA GLY A 87 11.97 -13.70 2.44
C GLY A 87 10.82 -12.67 2.45
N TYR A 88 11.01 -11.52 1.84
CA TYR A 88 9.99 -10.48 1.73
C TYR A 88 8.81 -10.94 0.85
N ILE A 89 9.07 -11.53 -0.31
CA ILE A 89 8.03 -12.09 -1.19
C ILE A 89 7.23 -13.17 -0.45
N ALA A 90 7.91 -14.06 0.30
CA ALA A 90 7.24 -15.11 1.07
C ALA A 90 6.29 -14.55 2.13
N GLN A 91 6.68 -13.48 2.83
CA GLN A 91 5.83 -12.79 3.81
C GLN A 91 4.59 -12.16 3.14
N ILE A 92 4.76 -11.50 1.98
CA ILE A 92 3.62 -10.98 1.22
C ILE A 92 2.70 -12.11 0.76
N CYS A 93 3.24 -13.24 0.27
CA CYS A 93 2.45 -14.41 -0.10
C CYS A 93 1.61 -14.92 1.08
N ALA A 94 2.21 -15.01 2.27
CA ALA A 94 1.51 -15.43 3.47
C ALA A 94 0.37 -14.47 3.81
N PHE A 95 0.62 -13.16 3.79
CA PHE A 95 -0.39 -12.14 3.99
C PHE A 95 -1.55 -12.29 2.99
N LEU A 96 -1.27 -12.38 1.68
CA LEU A 96 -2.30 -12.49 0.64
C LEU A 96 -3.17 -13.75 0.79
N ARG A 97 -2.57 -14.87 1.23
CA ARG A 97 -3.32 -16.13 1.48
C ARG A 97 -4.24 -16.06 2.69
N HIS A 98 -3.94 -15.20 3.67
CA HIS A 98 -4.78 -14.99 4.85
C HIS A 98 -5.89 -13.95 4.63
N CYS A 99 -5.85 -13.21 3.52
CA CYS A 99 -6.90 -12.26 3.19
C CYS A 99 -8.24 -12.96 2.88
N PRO A 100 -9.38 -12.27 3.08
CA PRO A 100 -10.70 -12.79 2.75
C PRO A 100 -10.79 -13.25 1.29
N GLN A 101 -11.50 -14.34 1.05
CA GLN A 101 -11.70 -14.96 -0.25
C GLN A 101 -13.18 -14.83 -0.67
N GLY A 102 -13.49 -15.14 -1.93
CA GLY A 102 -14.87 -15.19 -2.43
C GLY A 102 -15.28 -13.99 -3.30
N ALA A 103 -14.54 -12.90 -3.25
CA ALA A 103 -14.69 -11.74 -4.15
C ALA A 103 -13.30 -11.16 -4.45
N PRO A 104 -13.15 -10.26 -5.45
CA PRO A 104 -11.87 -9.62 -5.73
C PRO A 104 -11.35 -8.87 -4.50
N LEU A 105 -10.10 -9.16 -4.14
CA LEU A 105 -9.42 -8.53 -3.01
C LEU A 105 -8.86 -7.17 -3.42
N VAL A 106 -9.09 -6.13 -2.64
CA VAL A 106 -8.49 -4.81 -2.86
C VAL A 106 -7.36 -4.59 -1.85
N ILE A 107 -6.19 -4.28 -2.34
CA ILE A 107 -5.03 -3.89 -1.53
C ILE A 107 -4.64 -2.46 -1.90
N LYS A 108 -4.61 -1.58 -0.91
CA LYS A 108 -4.23 -0.19 -1.06
C LYS A 108 -3.23 0.18 0.03
N ASP A 109 -2.01 0.42 -0.37
CA ASP A 109 -0.97 1.08 0.42
C ASP A 109 -0.05 1.82 -0.55
N PRO A 110 0.15 3.15 -0.39
CA PRO A 110 1.00 3.91 -1.30
C PRO A 110 2.44 3.39 -1.41
N ARG A 111 2.97 2.73 -0.37
CA ARG A 111 4.30 2.10 -0.37
C ARG A 111 4.43 1.01 -1.42
N ILE A 112 3.35 0.31 -1.72
CA ILE A 112 3.31 -0.72 -2.76
C ILE A 112 3.68 -0.13 -4.12
N THR A 113 3.46 1.15 -4.36
CA THR A 113 3.85 1.78 -5.63
C THR A 113 5.34 1.64 -5.89
N ALA A 114 6.18 1.85 -4.88
CA ALA A 114 7.64 1.66 -4.96
C ALA A 114 8.06 0.18 -4.94
N LEU A 115 7.28 -0.66 -4.26
CA LEU A 115 7.59 -2.07 -4.00
C LEU A 115 6.78 -3.02 -4.91
N PHE A 116 6.15 -2.49 -5.97
CA PHE A 116 5.16 -3.23 -6.76
C PHE A 116 5.69 -4.52 -7.36
N TYR A 117 6.95 -4.56 -7.75
CA TYR A 117 7.56 -5.78 -8.29
C TYR A 117 7.42 -6.98 -7.33
N PHE A 118 7.69 -6.78 -6.05
CA PHE A 118 7.59 -7.85 -5.03
C PHE A 118 6.14 -8.27 -4.79
N TRP A 119 5.22 -7.31 -4.76
CA TRP A 119 3.79 -7.57 -4.60
C TRP A 119 3.18 -8.30 -5.80
N LEU A 120 3.62 -7.95 -7.01
CA LEU A 120 3.21 -8.63 -8.24
C LEU A 120 3.66 -10.09 -8.23
N GLU A 121 4.93 -10.34 -7.89
CA GLU A 121 5.49 -11.69 -7.83
C GLU A 121 4.82 -12.52 -6.73
N ALA A 122 4.61 -11.95 -5.55
CA ALA A 122 3.91 -12.62 -4.46
C ALA A 122 2.47 -12.98 -4.84
N ALA A 123 1.74 -12.09 -5.49
CA ALA A 123 0.38 -12.37 -5.96
C ALA A 123 0.34 -13.52 -6.97
N ARG A 124 1.29 -13.56 -7.90
CA ARG A 124 1.44 -14.67 -8.86
C ARG A 124 1.70 -16.00 -8.16
N ARG A 125 2.62 -16.01 -7.19
CA ARG A 125 2.94 -17.21 -6.38
C ARG A 125 1.77 -17.63 -5.48
N ALA A 126 0.92 -16.68 -5.08
CA ALA A 126 -0.31 -16.97 -4.36
C ALA A 126 -1.45 -17.47 -5.26
N GLY A 127 -1.24 -17.54 -6.59
CA GLY A 127 -2.22 -17.99 -7.56
C GLY A 127 -3.34 -16.98 -7.82
N LEU A 128 -3.09 -15.69 -7.58
CA LEU A 128 -4.05 -14.61 -7.77
C LEU A 128 -3.91 -13.97 -9.17
N GLY A 129 -5.04 -13.71 -9.81
CA GLY A 129 -5.09 -12.82 -10.98
C GLY A 129 -4.85 -11.38 -10.53
N VAL A 130 -3.92 -10.66 -11.20
CA VAL A 130 -3.55 -9.30 -10.80
C VAL A 130 -4.22 -8.26 -11.69
N LYS A 131 -4.85 -7.28 -11.05
CA LYS A 131 -5.35 -6.05 -11.67
C LYS A 131 -4.74 -4.85 -10.96
N VAL A 132 -4.52 -3.77 -11.71
CA VAL A 132 -3.88 -2.57 -11.20
C VAL A 132 -4.71 -1.34 -11.56
N ILE A 133 -4.93 -0.48 -10.58
CA ILE A 133 -5.47 0.86 -10.77
C ILE A 133 -4.40 1.85 -10.31
N VAL A 134 -4.00 2.75 -11.19
CA VAL A 134 -3.02 3.80 -10.87
C VAL A 134 -3.77 5.12 -10.69
N ALA A 135 -3.74 5.64 -9.47
CA ALA A 135 -4.32 6.96 -9.16
C ALA A 135 -3.27 8.05 -9.41
N ILE A 136 -3.58 8.94 -10.34
CA ILE A 136 -2.71 10.06 -10.71
C ILE A 136 -3.41 11.38 -10.35
N ARG A 137 -2.67 12.26 -9.70
CA ARG A 137 -3.10 13.62 -9.37
C ARG A 137 -1.97 14.60 -9.67
N SER A 138 -2.30 15.87 -9.94
CA SER A 138 -1.29 16.92 -10.13
C SER A 138 -0.30 16.96 -8.95
N PRO A 139 1.03 16.94 -9.19
CA PRO A 139 2.01 17.01 -8.11
C PRO A 139 1.85 18.24 -7.23
N SER A 140 1.46 19.39 -7.78
CA SER A 140 1.21 20.61 -7.01
C SER A 140 0.02 20.48 -6.05
N GLU A 141 -1.05 19.80 -6.47
CA GLU A 141 -2.21 19.51 -5.61
C GLU A 141 -1.90 18.48 -4.53
N VAL A 142 -1.06 17.49 -4.84
CA VAL A 142 -0.57 16.51 -3.85
C VAL A 142 0.27 17.23 -2.82
N ALA A 143 1.24 18.07 -3.23
CA ALA A 143 2.09 18.85 -2.34
C ALA A 143 1.28 19.78 -1.43
N ALA A 144 0.32 20.52 -1.97
CA ALA A 144 -0.57 21.37 -1.19
C ALA A 144 -1.38 20.58 -0.15
N SER A 145 -1.91 19.40 -0.55
CA SER A 145 -2.65 18.53 0.37
C SER A 145 -1.76 17.91 1.44
N MET A 146 -0.49 17.68 1.16
CA MET A 146 0.49 17.16 2.13
C MET A 146 0.96 18.26 3.09
N GLY A 147 1.19 19.49 2.62
CA GLY A 147 1.52 20.63 3.46
C GLY A 147 0.44 20.87 4.54
N ALA A 148 -0.81 20.90 4.14
CA ALA A 148 -1.93 21.02 5.08
C ALA A 148 -2.00 19.86 6.11
N TRP A 149 -1.49 18.68 5.78
CA TRP A 149 -1.43 17.53 6.68
C TRP A 149 -0.24 17.60 7.66
N ILE A 150 0.90 18.12 7.20
CA ILE A 150 2.13 18.28 8.04
C ILE A 150 1.96 19.45 9.03
N GLU A 151 1.17 20.47 8.68
CA GLU A 151 0.86 21.61 9.55
C GLU A 151 -0.20 21.29 10.61
N ALA A 152 -0.87 20.13 10.53
CA ALA A 152 -1.74 19.64 11.61
C ALA A 152 -0.92 19.41 12.90
N PRO A 153 -1.49 19.67 14.11
CA PRO A 153 -0.77 19.53 15.36
C PRO A 153 -0.09 18.16 15.49
N ALA A 154 1.14 18.16 16.01
CA ALA A 154 1.99 16.97 16.07
C ALA A 154 1.44 15.81 16.91
N ASP A 155 0.40 16.04 17.69
CA ASP A 155 -0.26 15.03 18.53
C ASP A 155 -0.95 13.91 17.72
N ASP A 156 -1.16 14.12 16.41
CA ASP A 156 -1.79 13.17 15.50
C ASP A 156 -0.83 12.39 14.60
N ILE A 157 0.47 12.71 14.63
CA ILE A 157 1.48 12.00 13.86
C ILE A 157 2.11 10.92 14.75
N THR A 158 1.36 9.93 15.14
CA THR A 158 1.93 8.73 15.75
C THR A 158 2.63 7.92 14.67
N PHE A 159 3.93 8.13 14.56
CA PHE A 159 4.80 7.12 13.98
C PHE A 159 4.78 5.95 14.97
N SER A 160 4.11 4.85 14.61
CA SER A 160 4.22 3.61 15.36
C SER A 160 5.68 3.18 15.32
N THR A 161 6.37 3.36 16.44
CA THR A 161 7.67 2.76 16.71
C THR A 161 7.53 1.26 16.86
#